data_a1cc9d5afd6fe839a3b41366fe08dd6e
#
_entry.id   a1cc9d5afd6fe839a3b41366fe08dd6e
#
_cell.length_a   1.000
_cell.length_b   1.000
_cell.length_c   1.000
_cell.angle_alpha   90.00
_cell.angle_beta   90.00
_cell.angle_gamma   90.00
#
_symmetry.space_group_name_H-M   'P 1'
#
loop_
_entity.id
_entity.type
_entity.pdbx_description
1 polymer ?
#
loop_
_entity_poly.entity_id
_entity_poly.type
_entity_poly.pdbx_seq_one_letter_code
_entity_poly.pdbx_strand_id
1 'polypeptide(L)'
;VVLQLYIREGQECLKRLRGFFALVIFDASENALFVARDRFGEKPLLYYKDANRFLFGSEMGALLALGVPRELDYTSLYQYLQLTYVPAPASMLAGVKKLLPGHALHIRGGRVQSSVWYRLPYDAEKASYSDVPYAQQQARLRHLLGKAVTDRLISDVPVGAFLSGGIDSSVVVGLAAA
;
A
#
# COMPACT_ATOMS: atom_id res chain seq x y z
N VAL A 1 -17.66 -7.68 -0.25
CA VAL A 1 -16.79 -8.46 -1.15
C VAL A 1 -15.50 -8.89 -0.43
N VAL A 2 -14.68 -7.96 0.11
CA VAL A 2 -13.38 -8.29 0.74
C VAL A 2 -13.52 -9.28 1.89
N LEU A 3 -14.48 -9.04 2.81
CA LEU A 3 -14.72 -9.94 3.94
C LEU A 3 -15.10 -11.36 3.49
N GLN A 4 -15.95 -11.48 2.46
CA GLN A 4 -16.33 -12.79 1.92
C GLN A 4 -15.14 -13.53 1.28
N LEU A 5 -14.27 -12.80 0.61
CA LEU A 5 -13.04 -13.38 0.09
C LEU A 5 -12.11 -13.86 1.22
N TYR A 6 -11.98 -13.07 2.26
CA TYR A 6 -11.17 -13.45 3.43
C TYR A 6 -11.72 -14.69 4.15
N ILE A 7 -13.04 -14.78 4.34
CA ILE A 7 -13.68 -15.96 4.94
C ILE A 7 -13.39 -17.22 4.12
N ARG A 8 -13.34 -17.12 2.79
CA ARG A 8 -13.14 -18.28 1.90
C ARG A 8 -11.67 -18.65 1.72
N GLU A 9 -10.79 -17.68 1.64
CA GLU A 9 -9.41 -17.86 1.14
C GLU A 9 -8.35 -17.41 2.17
N GLY A 10 -8.79 -16.88 3.33
CA GLY A 10 -7.87 -16.31 4.32
C GLY A 10 -7.03 -15.19 3.72
N GLN A 11 -5.77 -15.12 4.09
CA GLN A 11 -4.85 -14.10 3.59
C GLN A 11 -4.58 -14.18 2.06
N GLU A 12 -4.84 -15.32 1.43
CA GLU A 12 -4.66 -15.49 -0.01
C GLU A 12 -5.61 -14.60 -0.84
N CYS A 13 -6.70 -14.13 -0.22
CA CYS A 13 -7.62 -13.17 -0.82
C CYS A 13 -6.91 -11.90 -1.32
N LEU A 14 -5.81 -11.49 -0.69
CA LEU A 14 -5.03 -10.32 -1.10
C LEU A 14 -4.52 -10.41 -2.54
N LYS A 15 -4.21 -11.60 -3.03
CA LYS A 15 -3.73 -11.82 -4.41
C LYS A 15 -4.81 -11.47 -5.45
N ARG A 16 -6.08 -11.56 -5.06
CA ARG A 16 -7.23 -11.24 -5.93
C ARG A 16 -7.61 -9.76 -5.93
N LEU A 17 -7.19 -9.02 -4.91
CA LEU A 17 -7.48 -7.59 -4.83
C LEU A 17 -6.62 -6.81 -5.81
N ARG A 18 -7.22 -5.85 -6.50
CA ARG A 18 -6.56 -4.89 -7.38
C ARG A 18 -6.88 -3.48 -6.92
N GLY A 19 -5.91 -2.56 -7.08
CA GLY A 19 -6.07 -1.17 -6.66
C GLY A 19 -5.51 -0.90 -5.27
N PHE A 20 -5.99 0.16 -4.67
CA PHE A 20 -5.45 0.77 -3.47
C PHE A 20 -6.25 0.32 -2.25
N PHE A 21 -5.58 -0.16 -1.24
CA PHE A 21 -6.24 -0.52 0.01
C PHE A 21 -5.30 -0.50 1.22
N ALA A 22 -5.87 -0.14 2.33
CA ALA A 22 -5.40 -0.48 3.66
C ALA A 22 -6.59 -1.11 4.37
N LEU A 23 -6.46 -2.33 4.83
CA LEU A 23 -7.58 -3.05 5.44
C LEU A 23 -7.19 -3.67 6.78
N VAL A 24 -8.17 -3.76 7.65
CA VAL A 24 -8.08 -4.49 8.91
C VAL A 24 -9.32 -5.36 9.04
N ILE A 25 -9.11 -6.63 9.32
CA ILE A 25 -10.17 -7.60 9.57
C ILE A 25 -9.98 -8.14 10.99
N PHE A 26 -11.01 -8.05 11.80
CA PHE A 26 -11.06 -8.73 13.09
C PHE A 26 -11.74 -10.08 12.91
N ASP A 27 -11.00 -11.13 13.18
CA ASP A 27 -11.50 -12.50 13.23
C ASP A 27 -11.88 -12.84 14.66
N ALA A 28 -13.18 -12.83 14.94
CA ALA A 28 -13.70 -13.09 16.27
C ALA A 28 -13.50 -14.56 16.71
N SER A 29 -13.48 -15.50 15.77
CA SER A 29 -13.29 -16.93 16.06
C SER A 29 -11.87 -17.23 16.55
N GLU A 30 -10.89 -16.55 15.99
CA GLU A 30 -9.47 -16.69 16.32
C GLU A 30 -8.99 -15.65 17.33
N ASN A 31 -9.85 -14.67 17.68
CA ASN A 31 -9.50 -13.46 18.43
C ASN A 31 -8.22 -12.81 17.88
N ALA A 32 -8.22 -12.58 16.58
CA ALA A 32 -7.06 -12.12 15.84
C ALA A 32 -7.39 -10.93 14.95
N LEU A 33 -6.38 -10.07 14.70
CA LEU A 33 -6.46 -9.02 13.70
C LEU A 33 -5.59 -9.42 12.50
N PHE A 34 -6.16 -9.27 11.32
CA PHE A 34 -5.44 -9.33 10.06
C PHE A 34 -5.39 -7.92 9.47
N VAL A 35 -4.18 -7.42 9.24
CA VAL A 35 -3.92 -6.06 8.76
C VAL A 35 -3.12 -6.17 7.47
N ALA A 36 -3.54 -5.51 6.40
CA ALA A 36 -2.81 -5.58 5.14
C ALA A 36 -2.81 -4.24 4.41
N ARG A 37 -1.73 -4.01 3.66
CA ARG A 37 -1.53 -2.83 2.84
C ARG A 37 -1.31 -3.25 1.39
N ASP A 38 -1.82 -2.46 0.45
CA ASP A 38 -1.73 -2.73 -0.98
C ASP A 38 -0.30 -2.88 -1.50
N ARG A 39 -0.17 -3.35 -2.75
CA ARG A 39 1.10 -3.74 -3.38
C ARG A 39 2.15 -2.64 -3.38
N PHE A 40 1.73 -1.39 -3.57
CA PHE A 40 2.62 -0.23 -3.73
C PHE A 40 2.54 0.74 -2.54
N GLY A 41 1.67 0.45 -1.55
CA GLY A 41 1.50 1.28 -0.36
C GLY A 41 0.83 2.63 -0.66
N GLU A 42 -0.08 2.65 -1.61
CA GLU A 42 -0.82 3.84 -2.01
C GLU A 42 -1.71 4.36 -0.88
N LYS A 43 -2.37 3.44 -0.17
CA LYS A 43 -3.12 3.84 1.03
C LYS A 43 -2.20 3.82 2.25
N PRO A 44 -2.23 4.89 3.07
CA PRO A 44 -1.43 4.94 4.29
C PRO A 44 -1.96 3.95 5.33
N LEU A 45 -1.03 3.31 6.04
CA LEU A 45 -1.33 2.47 7.19
C LEU A 45 -0.19 2.57 8.20
N LEU A 46 -0.50 3.20 9.32
CA LEU A 46 0.37 3.36 10.46
C LEU A 46 -0.05 2.39 11.56
N TYR A 47 0.89 1.93 12.35
CA TYR A 47 0.60 1.16 13.54
C TYR A 47 1.58 1.47 14.66
N TYR A 48 1.11 1.28 15.88
CA TYR A 48 1.89 1.36 17.11
C TYR A 48 1.62 0.14 17.96
N LYS A 49 2.65 -0.40 18.59
CA LYS A 49 2.51 -1.52 19.51
C LYS A 49 3.31 -1.24 20.77
N ASP A 50 2.67 -1.38 21.91
CA ASP A 50 3.31 -1.47 23.23
C ASP A 50 3.01 -2.84 23.88
N ALA A 51 3.28 -2.95 25.19
CA ALA A 51 3.06 -4.20 25.93
C ALA A 51 1.57 -4.62 25.97
N ASN A 52 0.66 -3.65 25.94
CA ASN A 52 -0.77 -3.86 26.23
C ASN A 52 -1.67 -3.58 25.02
N ARG A 53 -1.19 -2.83 24.01
CA ARG A 53 -2.04 -2.31 22.94
C ARG A 53 -1.39 -2.53 21.57
N PHE A 54 -2.25 -2.77 20.58
CA PHE A 54 -1.93 -2.64 19.18
C PHE A 54 -2.90 -1.61 18.58
N LEU A 55 -2.38 -0.51 18.09
CA LEU A 55 -3.15 0.61 17.53
C LEU A 55 -2.79 0.75 16.06
N PHE A 56 -3.76 1.13 15.25
CA PHE A 56 -3.55 1.37 13.81
C PHE A 56 -4.42 2.52 13.33
N GLY A 57 -4.02 3.10 12.22
CA GLY A 57 -4.77 4.19 11.59
C GLY A 57 -4.12 4.62 10.28
N SER A 58 -4.85 5.35 9.47
CA SER A 58 -4.33 5.93 8.24
C SER A 58 -3.55 7.22 8.47
N GLU A 59 -3.81 7.90 9.59
CA GLU A 59 -3.24 9.21 9.91
C GLU A 59 -2.61 9.21 11.31
N MET A 60 -1.54 9.99 11.44
CA MET A 60 -0.83 10.17 12.72
C MET A 60 -1.74 10.78 13.79
N GLY A 61 -2.63 11.71 13.39
CA GLY A 61 -3.58 12.35 14.30
C GLY A 61 -4.48 11.34 15.02
N ALA A 62 -4.93 10.30 14.32
CA ALA A 62 -5.75 9.24 14.91
C ALA A 62 -4.98 8.47 16.00
N LEU A 63 -3.72 8.12 15.73
CA LEU A 63 -2.88 7.42 16.72
C LEU A 63 -2.58 8.31 17.94
N LEU A 64 -2.34 9.59 17.74
CA LEU A 64 -2.14 10.55 18.82
C LEU A 64 -3.40 10.70 19.69
N ALA A 65 -4.58 10.71 19.09
CA ALA A 65 -5.85 10.74 19.82
C ALA A 65 -6.06 9.47 20.66
N LEU A 66 -5.49 8.34 20.24
CA LEU A 66 -5.50 7.08 20.98
C LEU A 66 -4.39 7.00 22.05
N GLY A 67 -3.67 8.08 22.28
CA GLY A 67 -2.67 8.18 23.36
C GLY A 67 -1.32 7.55 23.05
N VAL A 68 -0.91 7.54 21.79
CA VAL A 68 0.47 7.21 21.42
C VAL A 68 1.40 8.31 21.94
N PRO A 69 2.58 7.95 22.53
CA PRO A 69 3.55 8.93 22.99
C PRO A 69 3.99 9.90 21.90
N ARG A 70 4.08 11.20 22.25
CA ARG A 70 4.51 12.27 21.33
C ARG A 70 6.04 12.44 21.36
N GLU A 71 6.75 11.35 21.23
CA GLU A 71 8.21 11.32 21.20
C GLU A 71 8.71 11.34 19.78
N LEU A 72 9.60 12.29 19.44
CA LEU A 72 10.20 12.36 18.13
C LEU A 72 11.25 11.27 17.94
N ASP A 73 11.20 10.64 16.78
CA ASP A 73 12.32 9.84 16.27
C ASP A 73 13.32 10.78 15.57
N TYR A 74 14.43 11.07 16.24
CA TYR A 74 15.43 12.01 15.72
C TYR A 74 16.11 11.51 14.43
N THR A 75 16.23 10.21 14.24
CA THR A 75 16.73 9.64 12.99
C THR A 75 15.75 9.93 11.85
N SER A 76 14.47 9.73 12.09
CA SER A 76 13.42 10.07 11.13
C SER A 76 13.34 11.57 10.84
N LEU A 77 13.53 12.40 11.87
CA LEU A 77 13.59 13.85 11.67
C LEU A 77 14.77 14.24 10.79
N TYR A 78 15.95 13.68 11.04
CA TYR A 78 17.13 13.91 10.21
C TYR A 78 16.92 13.48 8.76
N GLN A 79 16.33 12.29 8.55
CA GLN A 79 15.99 11.80 7.21
C GLN A 79 14.97 12.73 6.52
N TYR A 80 13.97 13.20 7.26
CA TYR A 80 12.99 14.13 6.71
C TYR A 80 13.63 15.45 6.23
N LEU A 81 14.55 16.01 7.00
CA LEU A 81 15.24 17.24 6.63
C LEU A 81 16.11 17.09 5.38
N GLN A 82 16.60 15.88 5.10
CA GLN A 82 17.37 15.59 3.90
C GLN A 82 16.51 15.21 2.68
N LEU A 83 15.48 14.39 2.90
CA LEU A 83 14.73 13.73 1.84
C LEU A 83 13.34 14.33 1.60
N THR A 84 12.90 15.24 2.49
CA THR A 84 11.53 15.80 2.53
C THR A 84 10.44 14.77 2.83
N TYR A 85 10.80 13.55 3.16
CA TYR A 85 9.90 12.50 3.64
C TYR A 85 10.64 11.54 4.60
N VAL A 86 9.88 10.77 5.37
CA VAL A 86 10.46 9.71 6.23
C VAL A 86 10.28 8.37 5.53
N PRO A 87 11.36 7.64 5.19
CA PRO A 87 11.27 6.32 4.58
C PRO A 87 10.54 5.31 5.49
N ALA A 88 9.73 4.45 4.88
CA ALA A 88 9.12 3.35 5.59
C ALA A 88 10.20 2.28 5.97
N PRO A 89 10.05 1.57 7.10
CA PRO A 89 8.89 1.52 7.99
C PRO A 89 8.85 2.63 9.06
N ALA A 90 9.83 3.51 9.11
CA ALA A 90 9.91 4.56 10.11
C ALA A 90 8.79 5.61 9.96
N SER A 91 8.52 6.33 11.03
CA SER A 91 7.66 7.51 11.04
C SER A 91 8.30 8.62 11.88
N MET A 92 7.69 9.80 11.90
CA MET A 92 8.20 10.93 12.68
C MET A 92 8.14 10.69 14.20
N LEU A 93 7.29 9.77 14.67
CA LEU A 93 7.15 9.44 16.08
C LEU A 93 7.81 8.10 16.41
N ALA A 94 8.55 8.08 17.50
CA ALA A 94 9.15 6.88 18.05
C ALA A 94 8.08 5.81 18.33
N GLY A 95 8.36 4.56 17.94
CA GLY A 95 7.44 3.44 18.12
C GLY A 95 6.31 3.34 17.11
N VAL A 96 5.96 4.42 16.38
CA VAL A 96 4.99 4.37 15.30
C VAL A 96 5.66 3.93 14.00
N LYS A 97 5.08 2.93 13.35
CA LYS A 97 5.63 2.38 12.10
C LYS A 97 4.62 2.48 10.97
N LYS A 98 5.13 2.65 9.76
CA LYS A 98 4.37 2.48 8.51
C LYS A 98 4.41 1.01 8.12
N LEU A 99 3.25 0.40 7.86
CA LEU A 99 3.26 -0.93 7.25
C LEU A 99 3.84 -0.82 5.84
N LEU A 100 4.80 -1.68 5.53
CA LEU A 100 5.45 -1.68 4.22
C LEU A 100 4.47 -2.06 3.10
N PRO A 101 4.67 -1.56 1.86
CA PRO A 101 3.93 -2.02 0.69
C PRO A 101 3.98 -3.53 0.53
N GLY A 102 2.88 -4.16 0.14
CA GLY A 102 2.82 -5.61 -0.07
C GLY A 102 3.03 -6.45 1.18
N HIS A 103 2.89 -5.85 2.37
CA HIS A 103 2.99 -6.55 3.65
C HIS A 103 1.64 -6.71 4.32
N ALA A 104 1.55 -7.74 5.15
CA ALA A 104 0.46 -7.96 6.06
C ALA A 104 0.97 -8.25 7.47
N LEU A 105 0.14 -7.94 8.48
CA LEU A 105 0.38 -8.31 9.86
C LEU A 105 -0.75 -9.22 10.32
N HIS A 106 -0.40 -10.22 11.08
CA HIS A 106 -1.31 -11.08 11.82
C HIS A 106 -1.05 -10.90 13.31
N ILE A 107 -2.05 -10.44 14.05
CA ILE A 107 -1.94 -10.12 15.47
C ILE A 107 -2.84 -11.08 16.24
N ARG A 108 -2.25 -11.92 17.10
CA ARG A 108 -2.97 -12.87 17.94
C ARG A 108 -2.26 -13.03 19.27
N GLY A 109 -3.00 -12.97 20.38
CA GLY A 109 -2.46 -13.15 21.71
C GLY A 109 -1.29 -12.19 22.02
N GLY A 110 -1.37 -10.93 21.59
CA GLY A 110 -0.33 -9.93 21.75
C GLY A 110 0.92 -10.11 20.89
N ARG A 111 1.00 -11.18 20.09
CA ARG A 111 2.09 -11.40 19.13
C ARG A 111 1.73 -10.78 17.77
N VAL A 112 2.71 -10.13 17.15
CA VAL A 112 2.59 -9.56 15.81
C VAL A 112 3.53 -10.32 14.88
N GLN A 113 2.96 -10.95 13.87
CA GLN A 113 3.70 -11.61 12.80
C GLN A 113 3.55 -10.78 11.52
N SER A 114 4.67 -10.46 10.89
CA SER A 114 4.68 -9.78 9.59
C SER A 114 4.95 -10.79 8.47
N SER A 115 4.21 -10.66 7.38
CA SER A 115 4.41 -11.46 6.19
C SER A 115 4.44 -10.58 4.95
N VAL A 116 5.18 -11.01 3.93
CA VAL A 116 5.21 -10.39 2.61
C VAL A 116 4.26 -11.17 1.73
N TRP A 117 3.16 -10.54 1.29
CA TRP A 117 2.19 -11.18 0.40
C TRP A 117 2.40 -10.80 -1.08
N TYR A 118 3.15 -9.70 -1.33
CA TYR A 118 3.50 -9.26 -2.68
C TYR A 118 4.92 -8.72 -2.73
N ARG A 119 5.66 -9.13 -3.76
CA ARG A 119 6.93 -8.54 -4.19
C ARG A 119 6.85 -8.26 -5.68
N LEU A 120 7.52 -7.20 -6.13
CA LEU A 120 7.68 -6.97 -7.56
C LEU A 120 8.33 -8.19 -8.19
N PRO A 121 7.75 -8.76 -9.26
CA PRO A 121 8.31 -9.91 -9.96
C PRO A 121 9.46 -9.48 -10.87
N TYR A 122 10.46 -8.81 -10.28
CA TYR A 122 11.64 -8.35 -10.98
C TYR A 122 12.88 -9.01 -10.38
N ASP A 123 13.63 -9.66 -11.23
CA ASP A 123 14.89 -10.27 -10.90
C ASP A 123 15.92 -9.77 -11.93
N ALA A 124 16.83 -8.90 -11.48
CA ALA A 124 17.82 -8.26 -12.36
C ALA A 124 18.79 -9.30 -12.97
N GLU A 125 19.05 -10.41 -12.27
CA GLU A 125 19.95 -11.46 -12.74
C GLU A 125 19.29 -12.35 -13.83
N LYS A 126 17.95 -12.39 -13.81
CA LYS A 126 17.14 -13.14 -14.80
C LYS A 126 16.51 -12.23 -15.86
N ALA A 127 16.78 -10.92 -15.79
CA ALA A 127 16.28 -9.99 -16.79
C ALA A 127 16.88 -10.33 -18.16
N SER A 128 16.03 -10.67 -19.12
CA SER A 128 16.41 -10.88 -20.51
C SER A 128 15.61 -9.94 -21.41
N TYR A 129 16.19 -9.61 -22.55
CA TYR A 129 15.46 -8.91 -23.59
C TYR A 129 14.34 -9.82 -24.13
N SER A 130 13.20 -9.21 -24.43
CA SER A 130 12.05 -9.90 -24.99
C SER A 130 12.24 -10.10 -26.49
N ASP A 131 12.01 -11.31 -26.98
CA ASP A 131 12.00 -11.62 -28.42
C ASP A 131 10.70 -11.20 -29.13
N VAL A 132 9.72 -10.67 -28.36
CA VAL A 132 8.47 -10.18 -28.91
C VAL A 132 8.73 -8.94 -29.76
N PRO A 133 8.19 -8.85 -31.01
CA PRO A 133 8.36 -7.70 -31.88
C PRO A 133 7.94 -6.40 -31.19
N TYR A 134 8.70 -5.33 -31.41
CA TYR A 134 8.51 -4.03 -30.76
C TYR A 134 7.07 -3.49 -30.86
N ALA A 135 6.46 -3.60 -32.05
CA ALA A 135 5.08 -3.16 -32.28
C ALA A 135 4.07 -3.90 -31.39
N GLN A 136 4.30 -5.19 -31.13
CA GLN A 136 3.44 -5.97 -30.24
C GLN A 136 3.66 -5.59 -28.79
N GLN A 137 4.90 -5.30 -28.39
CA GLN A 137 5.21 -4.80 -27.04
C GLN A 137 4.54 -3.45 -26.79
N GLN A 138 4.58 -2.53 -27.77
CA GLN A 138 3.89 -1.24 -27.69
C GLN A 138 2.38 -1.40 -27.55
N ALA A 139 1.77 -2.25 -28.38
CA ALA A 139 0.33 -2.50 -28.34
C ALA A 139 -0.08 -3.08 -26.95
N ARG A 140 0.70 -4.03 -26.43
CA ARG A 140 0.48 -4.62 -25.12
C ARG A 140 0.61 -3.57 -24.00
N LEU A 141 1.65 -2.75 -24.04
CA LEU A 141 1.86 -1.67 -23.07
C LEU A 141 0.69 -0.69 -23.07
N ARG A 142 0.27 -0.22 -24.24
CA ARG A 142 -0.88 0.67 -24.39
C ARG A 142 -2.15 0.06 -23.81
N HIS A 143 -2.41 -1.21 -24.09
CA HIS A 143 -3.57 -1.92 -23.55
C HIS A 143 -3.51 -2.01 -22.01
N LEU A 144 -2.37 -2.41 -21.45
CA LEU A 144 -2.21 -2.54 -20.00
C LEU A 144 -2.33 -1.20 -19.28
N LEU A 145 -1.75 -0.15 -19.84
CA LEU A 145 -1.81 1.19 -19.29
C LEU A 145 -3.22 1.76 -19.37
N GLY A 146 -3.89 1.62 -20.52
CA GLY A 146 -5.29 2.02 -20.68
C GLY A 146 -6.20 1.34 -19.66
N LYS A 147 -6.06 0.01 -19.53
CA LYS A 147 -6.80 -0.74 -18.50
C LYS A 147 -6.49 -0.26 -17.09
N ALA A 148 -5.23 0.00 -16.76
CA ALA A 148 -4.83 0.47 -15.44
C ALA A 148 -5.40 1.86 -15.13
N VAL A 149 -5.51 2.74 -16.11
CA VAL A 149 -6.16 4.05 -15.97
C VAL A 149 -7.66 3.88 -15.79
N THR A 150 -8.33 3.14 -16.67
CA THR A 150 -9.79 2.92 -16.61
C THR A 150 -10.22 2.30 -15.27
N ASP A 151 -9.48 1.31 -14.77
CA ASP A 151 -9.77 0.65 -13.47
C ASP A 151 -9.71 1.66 -12.29
N ARG A 152 -9.12 2.85 -12.47
CA ARG A 152 -8.96 3.90 -11.44
C ARG A 152 -9.90 5.08 -11.59
N LEU A 153 -10.69 5.11 -12.66
CA LEU A 153 -11.70 6.16 -12.87
C LEU A 153 -13.01 5.87 -12.13
N ILE A 154 -13.15 4.71 -11.50
CA ILE A 154 -14.33 4.35 -10.70
C ILE A 154 -14.38 5.25 -9.47
N SER A 155 -15.39 6.13 -9.41
CA SER A 155 -15.56 7.12 -8.34
C SER A 155 -17.02 7.51 -8.20
N ASP A 156 -17.44 7.84 -6.98
CA ASP A 156 -18.77 8.37 -6.68
C ASP A 156 -18.87 9.90 -6.89
N VAL A 157 -17.74 10.53 -7.24
CA VAL A 157 -17.63 11.97 -7.47
C VAL A 157 -16.85 12.23 -8.76
N PRO A 158 -16.97 13.43 -9.37
CA PRO A 158 -16.16 13.77 -10.54
C PRO A 158 -14.67 13.60 -10.28
N VAL A 159 -13.98 12.93 -11.20
CA VAL A 159 -12.52 12.70 -11.14
C VAL A 159 -11.82 13.79 -11.92
N GLY A 160 -10.84 14.44 -11.30
CA GLY A 160 -9.92 15.36 -11.95
C GLY A 160 -8.48 14.84 -11.90
N ALA A 161 -7.65 15.34 -12.80
CA ALA A 161 -6.23 15.00 -12.82
C ALA A 161 -5.37 16.27 -12.93
N PHE A 162 -4.27 16.29 -12.19
CA PHE A 162 -3.24 17.32 -12.33
C PHE A 162 -2.34 17.00 -13.53
N LEU A 163 -2.18 17.97 -14.42
CA LEU A 163 -1.30 17.87 -15.59
C LEU A 163 -0.01 18.67 -15.34
N SER A 164 1.07 17.97 -15.07
CA SER A 164 2.38 18.58 -14.77
C SER A 164 3.17 19.03 -16.01
N GLY A 165 2.68 18.74 -17.22
CA GLY A 165 3.41 18.97 -18.46
C GLY A 165 4.47 17.90 -18.79
N GLY A 166 4.67 16.91 -17.93
CA GLY A 166 5.53 15.76 -18.20
C GLY A 166 4.87 14.72 -19.11
N ILE A 167 5.68 13.90 -19.78
CA ILE A 167 5.20 12.85 -20.69
C ILE A 167 4.28 11.86 -19.98
N ASP A 168 4.66 11.39 -18.79
CA ASP A 168 3.92 10.38 -18.03
C ASP A 168 2.52 10.88 -17.67
N SER A 169 2.43 12.09 -17.09
CA SER A 169 1.13 12.68 -16.74
C SER A 169 0.27 12.95 -17.96
N SER A 170 0.87 13.39 -19.08
CA SER A 170 0.14 13.65 -20.33
C SER A 170 -0.45 12.37 -20.91
N VAL A 171 0.29 11.25 -20.89
CA VAL A 171 -0.21 9.95 -21.34
C VAL A 171 -1.35 9.45 -20.45
N VAL A 172 -1.19 9.54 -19.13
CA VAL A 172 -2.24 9.11 -18.18
C VAL A 172 -3.52 9.94 -18.35
N VAL A 173 -3.40 11.27 -18.45
CA VAL A 173 -4.54 12.18 -18.64
C VAL A 173 -5.19 11.92 -20.00
N GLY A 174 -4.40 11.76 -21.07
CA GLY A 174 -4.92 11.45 -22.41
C GLY A 174 -5.70 10.12 -22.44
N LEU A 175 -5.26 9.09 -21.73
CA LEU A 175 -5.95 7.81 -21.60
C LEU A 175 -7.21 7.91 -20.70
N ALA A 176 -7.21 8.83 -19.73
CA ALA A 176 -8.38 9.04 -18.87
C ALA A 176 -9.49 9.85 -19.55
N ALA A 177 -9.14 10.66 -20.56
CA ALA A 177 -10.08 11.50 -21.31
C ALA A 177 -10.64 10.80 -22.56
N ALA A 178 -10.11 9.65 -22.96
CA ALA A 178 -10.53 8.88 -24.13
C ALA A 178 -11.68 7.92 -23.81
#